data_e228a71b2d7c18d792f519e3e5d4cbd0
#
_entry.id   e228a71b2d7c18d792f519e3e5d4cbd0
#
_cell.length_a   1.000
_cell.length_b   1.000
_cell.length_c   1.000
_cell.angle_alpha   90.00
_cell.angle_beta   90.00
_cell.angle_gamma   90.00
#
_symmetry.space_group_name_H-M   'P 1'
#
loop_
_entity.id
_entity.type
_entity.pdbx_description
1 polymer ?
#
loop_
_entity_poly.entity_id
_entity_poly.type
_entity_poly.pdbx_seq_one_letter_code
_entity_poly.pdbx_strand_id
1 'polypeptide(L)'
;MFKQYKLKNYKFILIALVVILNTIGVALVGSASPGDQKKQIIGMVSGIIIMLLVSYIDYNFILRFSWLIYLGAIGLLGLVIVAGEQSKGAQRWFKIGGFQFQPSELVKILMILFLAYYFMRYEEKINSPRVLFGSFVLIGIPLALILAQPNLSTTIVLA
;
A
#
# COMPACT_ATOMS: atom_id res chain seq x y z
N MET A 1 7.42 -7.28 -19.74
CA MET A 1 7.35 -8.54 -20.46
C MET A 1 6.33 -9.41 -19.75
N PHE A 2 5.18 -9.67 -20.36
CA PHE A 2 4.08 -10.38 -19.71
C PHE A 2 4.41 -11.88 -19.72
N LYS A 3 4.60 -12.47 -18.53
CA LYS A 3 4.67 -13.91 -18.38
C LYS A 3 3.30 -14.46 -18.80
N GLN A 4 3.25 -15.51 -19.65
CA GLN A 4 2.00 -16.16 -19.99
C GLN A 4 1.41 -16.80 -18.72
N TYR A 5 0.57 -16.07 -18.02
CA TYR A 5 -0.18 -16.59 -16.89
C TYR A 5 -1.25 -17.54 -17.43
N LYS A 6 -1.04 -18.84 -17.26
CA LYS A 6 -2.10 -19.82 -17.52
C LYS A 6 -3.16 -19.63 -16.46
N LEU A 7 -4.41 -19.40 -16.86
CA LEU A 7 -5.58 -19.29 -15.97
C LEU A 7 -5.66 -20.45 -14.96
N LYS A 8 -5.10 -21.62 -15.32
CA LYS A 8 -5.02 -22.81 -14.46
C LYS A 8 -4.20 -22.57 -13.16
N ASN A 9 -3.30 -21.59 -13.14
CA ASN A 9 -2.45 -21.28 -11.98
C ASN A 9 -3.03 -20.20 -11.07
N TYR A 10 -4.22 -19.68 -11.40
CA TYR A 10 -4.90 -18.68 -10.60
C TYR A 10 -5.44 -19.28 -9.30
N LYS A 11 -5.17 -18.64 -8.18
CA LYS A 11 -5.69 -19.04 -6.87
C LYS A 11 -7.11 -18.49 -6.69
N PHE A 12 -8.09 -19.09 -7.39
CA PHE A 12 -9.49 -18.67 -7.33
C PHE A 12 -10.06 -18.62 -5.90
N ILE A 13 -9.56 -19.50 -5.02
CA ILE A 13 -9.95 -19.48 -3.59
C ILE A 13 -9.62 -18.14 -2.95
N LEU A 14 -8.45 -17.56 -3.24
CA LEU A 14 -8.06 -16.25 -2.70
C LEU A 14 -9.01 -15.15 -3.20
N ILE A 15 -9.33 -15.16 -4.48
CA ILE A 15 -10.26 -14.20 -5.08
C ILE A 15 -11.65 -14.34 -4.43
N ALA A 16 -12.14 -15.57 -4.27
CA ALA A 16 -13.42 -15.83 -3.62
C ALA A 16 -13.46 -15.31 -2.17
N LEU A 17 -12.40 -15.55 -1.39
CA LEU A 17 -12.28 -15.04 -0.01
C LEU A 17 -12.30 -13.51 0.03
N VAL A 18 -11.58 -12.85 -0.88
CA VAL A 18 -11.57 -11.38 -0.98
C VAL A 18 -12.97 -10.85 -1.30
N VAL A 19 -13.68 -11.46 -2.25
CA VAL A 19 -15.04 -11.06 -2.63
C VAL A 19 -16.00 -11.26 -1.47
N ILE A 20 -15.96 -12.42 -0.78
CA ILE A 20 -16.82 -12.71 0.38
C ILE A 20 -16.58 -11.70 1.50
N LEU A 21 -15.30 -11.44 1.87
CA LEU A 21 -14.97 -10.46 2.91
C LEU A 21 -15.47 -9.06 2.57
N ASN A 22 -15.28 -8.62 1.34
CA ASN A 22 -15.76 -7.31 0.89
C ASN A 22 -17.30 -7.24 0.88
N THR A 23 -17.99 -8.30 0.49
CA THR A 23 -19.45 -8.36 0.50
C THR A 23 -20.00 -8.25 1.93
N ILE A 24 -19.39 -8.97 2.89
CA ILE A 24 -19.72 -8.83 4.31
C ILE A 24 -19.46 -7.39 4.79
N GLY A 25 -18.33 -6.79 4.40
CA GLY A 25 -17.99 -5.40 4.72
C GLY A 25 -19.05 -4.41 4.20
N VAL A 26 -19.50 -4.57 2.95
CA VAL A 26 -20.55 -3.74 2.35
C VAL A 26 -21.88 -3.87 3.12
N ALA A 27 -22.27 -5.10 3.53
CA ALA A 27 -23.48 -5.34 4.30
C ALA A 27 -23.40 -4.68 5.69
N LEU A 28 -22.26 -4.81 6.38
CA LEU A 28 -22.02 -4.19 7.69
C LEU A 28 -22.05 -2.66 7.61
N VAL A 29 -21.38 -2.07 6.62
CA VAL A 29 -21.40 -0.61 6.43
C VAL A 29 -22.82 -0.14 6.08
N GLY A 30 -23.55 -0.89 5.25
CA GLY A 30 -24.94 -0.58 4.91
C GLY A 30 -25.87 -0.56 6.12
N SER A 31 -25.65 -1.46 7.10
CA SER A 31 -26.45 -1.48 8.33
C SER A 31 -26.05 -0.37 9.32
N ALA A 32 -24.78 -0.01 9.39
CA ALA A 32 -24.26 0.98 10.33
C ALA A 32 -24.38 2.43 9.80
N SER A 33 -24.15 2.64 8.50
CA SER A 33 -24.18 3.94 7.83
C SER A 33 -24.69 3.81 6.39
N PRO A 34 -26.01 3.82 6.16
CA PRO A 34 -26.59 3.64 4.83
C PRO A 34 -26.09 4.66 3.78
N GLY A 35 -25.74 5.89 4.23
CA GLY A 35 -25.19 6.93 3.36
C GLY A 35 -23.82 6.60 2.76
N ASP A 36 -23.02 5.78 3.41
CA ASP A 36 -21.66 5.41 2.97
C ASP A 36 -21.63 4.06 2.21
N GLN A 37 -22.73 3.31 2.20
CA GLN A 37 -22.82 2.01 1.53
C GLN A 37 -22.46 2.09 0.04
N LYS A 38 -22.94 3.13 -0.67
CA LYS A 38 -22.61 3.34 -2.09
C LYS A 38 -21.12 3.53 -2.31
N LYS A 39 -20.44 4.30 -1.45
CA LYS A 39 -19.00 4.50 -1.52
C LYS A 39 -18.25 3.18 -1.29
N GLN A 40 -18.72 2.37 -0.35
CA GLN A 40 -18.13 1.06 -0.07
C GLN A 40 -18.26 0.10 -1.25
N ILE A 41 -19.41 0.08 -1.93
CA ILE A 41 -19.63 -0.73 -3.14
C ILE A 41 -18.68 -0.28 -4.27
N ILE A 42 -18.57 1.02 -4.51
CA ILE A 42 -17.65 1.56 -5.52
C ILE A 42 -16.20 1.18 -5.18
N GLY A 43 -15.81 1.32 -3.90
CA GLY A 43 -14.49 0.90 -3.41
C GLY A 43 -14.23 -0.60 -3.63
N MET A 44 -15.20 -1.46 -3.33
CA MET A 44 -15.11 -2.89 -3.57
C MET A 44 -14.92 -3.22 -5.06
N VAL A 45 -15.74 -2.66 -5.92
CA VAL A 45 -15.68 -2.92 -7.37
C VAL A 45 -14.36 -2.43 -7.96
N SER A 46 -13.96 -1.19 -7.64
CA SER A 46 -12.69 -0.63 -8.11
C SER A 46 -11.49 -1.41 -7.58
N GLY A 47 -11.52 -1.82 -6.30
CA GLY A 47 -10.47 -2.63 -5.70
C GLY A 47 -10.32 -4.01 -6.36
N ILE A 48 -11.42 -4.69 -6.68
CA ILE A 48 -11.39 -5.96 -7.40
C ILE A 48 -10.82 -5.77 -8.81
N ILE A 49 -11.21 -4.71 -9.52
CA ILE A 49 -10.67 -4.42 -10.86
C ILE A 49 -9.16 -4.19 -10.77
N ILE A 50 -8.69 -3.35 -9.84
CA ILE A 50 -7.27 -3.07 -9.63
C ILE A 50 -6.52 -4.37 -9.27
N MET A 51 -7.06 -5.20 -8.38
CA MET A 51 -6.48 -6.49 -8.01
C MET A 51 -6.28 -7.38 -9.24
N LEU A 52 -7.28 -7.48 -10.11
CA LEU A 52 -7.19 -8.27 -11.34
C LEU A 52 -6.15 -7.69 -12.30
N LEU A 53 -6.13 -6.37 -12.52
CA LEU A 53 -5.15 -5.70 -13.37
C LEU A 53 -3.71 -5.92 -12.87
N VAL A 54 -3.48 -5.71 -11.58
CA VAL A 54 -2.15 -5.89 -10.97
C VAL A 54 -1.70 -7.34 -11.04
N SER A 55 -2.62 -8.30 -10.96
CA SER A 55 -2.28 -9.73 -11.04
C SER A 55 -1.70 -10.17 -12.40
N TYR A 56 -1.90 -9.39 -13.47
CA TYR A 56 -1.27 -9.62 -14.77
C TYR A 56 0.15 -9.05 -14.89
N ILE A 57 0.57 -8.20 -13.94
CA ILE A 57 1.89 -7.56 -13.97
C ILE A 57 2.90 -8.51 -13.34
N ASP A 58 4.03 -8.75 -14.03
CA ASP A 58 5.13 -9.55 -13.47
C ASP A 58 5.78 -8.76 -12.32
N TYR A 59 5.85 -9.38 -11.13
CA TYR A 59 6.47 -8.75 -9.96
C TYR A 59 7.93 -8.35 -10.20
N ASN A 60 8.68 -9.10 -11.04
CA ASN A 60 10.05 -8.73 -11.42
C ASN A 60 10.10 -7.40 -12.18
N PHE A 61 9.05 -7.09 -12.96
CA PHE A 61 8.93 -5.80 -13.61
C PHE A 61 8.75 -4.69 -12.58
N ILE A 62 7.89 -4.89 -11.58
CA ILE A 62 7.69 -3.93 -10.49
C ILE A 62 8.99 -3.75 -9.70
N LEU A 63 9.69 -4.83 -9.36
CA LEU A 63 10.94 -4.79 -8.59
C LEU A 63 12.06 -4.05 -9.33
N ARG A 64 12.05 -4.03 -10.66
CA ARG A 64 13.02 -3.29 -11.46
C ARG A 64 12.96 -1.78 -11.20
N PHE A 65 11.79 -1.27 -10.84
CA PHE A 65 11.56 0.14 -10.51
C PHE A 65 11.54 0.41 -9.00
N SER A 66 12.07 -0.49 -8.18
CA SER A 66 11.99 -0.41 -6.72
C SER A 66 12.50 0.91 -6.14
N TRP A 67 13.59 1.48 -6.67
CA TRP A 67 14.10 2.79 -6.22
C TRP A 67 13.17 3.94 -6.59
N LEU A 68 12.56 3.87 -7.77
CA LEU A 68 11.57 4.87 -8.18
C LEU A 68 10.30 4.78 -7.32
N ILE A 69 9.89 3.54 -6.98
CA ILE A 69 8.78 3.26 -6.06
C ILE A 69 9.08 3.84 -4.67
N TYR A 70 10.30 3.66 -4.16
CA TYR A 70 10.73 4.19 -2.88
C TYR A 70 10.71 5.74 -2.86
N LEU A 71 11.31 6.37 -3.86
CA LEU A 71 11.30 7.83 -4.00
C LEU A 71 9.88 8.38 -4.15
N GLY A 72 9.03 7.70 -4.92
CA GLY A 72 7.61 8.03 -5.06
C GLY A 72 6.86 7.93 -3.73
N ALA A 73 7.14 6.91 -2.93
CA ALA A 73 6.55 6.74 -1.61
C ALA A 73 6.95 7.88 -0.65
N ILE A 74 8.23 8.26 -0.62
CA ILE A 74 8.71 9.41 0.16
C ILE A 74 8.08 10.72 -0.33
N GLY A 75 8.06 10.93 -1.65
CA GLY A 75 7.45 12.11 -2.25
C GLY A 75 5.95 12.23 -1.91
N LEU A 76 5.22 11.11 -1.93
CA LEU A 76 3.81 11.07 -1.58
C LEU A 76 3.57 11.40 -0.10
N LEU A 77 4.43 10.90 0.81
CA LEU A 77 4.37 11.25 2.23
C LEU A 77 4.71 12.73 2.47
N GLY A 78 5.71 13.26 1.80
CA GLY A 78 6.06 14.68 1.87
C GLY A 78 4.94 15.57 1.35
N LEU A 79 4.33 15.19 0.23
CA LEU A 79 3.25 15.92 -0.40
C LEU A 79 2.01 16.01 0.50
N VAL A 80 1.66 14.95 1.23
CA VAL A 80 0.51 15.00 2.14
C VAL A 80 0.77 15.86 3.38
N ILE A 81 2.02 16.01 3.81
CA ILE A 81 2.37 16.92 4.92
C ILE A 81 2.14 18.38 4.50
N VAL A 82 2.41 18.72 3.24
CA VAL A 82 2.29 20.10 2.73
C VAL A 82 0.88 20.39 2.22
N ALA A 83 0.25 19.46 1.51
CA ALA A 83 -1.00 19.67 0.78
C ALA A 83 -2.16 18.79 1.26
N GLY A 84 -1.99 18.02 2.33
CA GLY A 84 -3.04 17.15 2.88
C GLY A 84 -4.12 17.93 3.61
N GLU A 85 -5.33 17.40 3.63
CA GLU A 85 -6.41 17.96 4.42
C GLU A 85 -6.29 17.55 5.90
N GLN A 86 -6.57 18.53 6.77
CA GLN A 86 -6.68 18.27 8.20
C GLN A 86 -7.97 17.53 8.50
N SER A 87 -7.83 16.30 8.98
CA SER A 87 -8.94 15.53 9.53
C SER A 87 -8.58 15.07 10.94
N LYS A 88 -9.39 15.41 11.91
CA LYS A 88 -9.18 15.07 13.34
C LYS A 88 -7.81 15.51 13.88
N GLY A 89 -7.35 16.70 13.47
CA GLY A 89 -6.09 17.29 13.96
C GLY A 89 -4.81 16.79 13.29
N ALA A 90 -4.89 15.99 12.23
CA ALA A 90 -3.73 15.49 11.50
C ALA A 90 -3.91 15.66 9.99
N GLN A 91 -2.85 16.14 9.31
CA GLN A 91 -2.78 16.24 7.85
C GLN A 91 -2.27 14.92 7.27
N ARG A 92 -3.16 14.01 6.90
CA ARG A 92 -2.80 12.67 6.41
C ARG A 92 -3.73 12.10 5.34
N TRP A 93 -4.67 12.93 4.87
CA TRP A 93 -5.68 12.50 3.91
C TRP A 93 -5.70 13.40 2.68
N PHE A 94 -5.90 12.79 1.51
CA PHE A 94 -6.33 13.49 0.32
C PHE A 94 -7.80 13.18 0.07
N LYS A 95 -8.60 14.19 -0.26
CA LYS A 95 -9.95 14.01 -0.78
C LYS A 95 -9.95 14.08 -2.28
N ILE A 96 -10.33 12.99 -2.92
CA ILE A 96 -10.41 12.89 -4.37
C ILE A 96 -11.81 12.42 -4.72
N GLY A 97 -12.63 13.29 -5.33
CA GLY A 97 -13.98 12.92 -5.78
C GLY A 97 -14.91 12.39 -4.68
N GLY A 98 -14.77 12.87 -3.43
CA GLY A 98 -15.56 12.40 -2.28
C GLY A 98 -15.01 11.16 -1.58
N PHE A 99 -13.91 10.58 -2.06
CA PHE A 99 -13.15 9.52 -1.39
C PHE A 99 -12.00 10.11 -0.59
N GLN A 100 -11.75 9.54 0.59
CA GLN A 100 -10.57 9.87 1.38
C GLN A 100 -9.48 8.83 1.08
N PHE A 101 -8.33 9.30 0.60
CA PHE A 101 -7.15 8.49 0.34
C PHE A 101 -6.06 8.84 1.34
N GLN A 102 -5.53 7.84 2.03
CA GLN A 102 -4.43 7.99 2.97
C GLN A 102 -3.13 7.47 2.33
N PRO A 103 -2.17 8.35 1.99
CA PRO A 103 -0.91 7.95 1.36
C PRO A 103 -0.12 6.91 2.14
N SER A 104 -0.09 7.00 3.47
CA SER A 104 0.65 6.06 4.31
C SER A 104 0.16 4.61 4.21
N GLU A 105 -1.12 4.38 3.84
CA GLU A 105 -1.62 3.03 3.59
C GLU A 105 -0.98 2.41 2.34
N LEU A 106 -0.86 3.19 1.26
CA LEU A 106 -0.17 2.75 0.06
C LEU A 106 1.34 2.58 0.30
N VAL A 107 1.95 3.51 1.03
CA VAL A 107 3.39 3.48 1.33
C VAL A 107 3.80 2.22 2.08
N LYS A 108 2.99 1.69 3.00
CA LYS A 108 3.26 0.40 3.66
C LYS A 108 3.49 -0.72 2.64
N ILE A 109 2.63 -0.83 1.64
CA ILE A 109 2.73 -1.84 0.59
C ILE A 109 3.99 -1.61 -0.27
N LEU A 110 4.24 -0.36 -0.66
CA LEU A 110 5.41 0.00 -1.46
C LEU A 110 6.72 -0.27 -0.71
N MET A 111 6.75 -0.04 0.60
CA MET A 111 7.91 -0.33 1.45
C MET A 111 8.19 -1.83 1.56
N ILE A 112 7.16 -2.67 1.69
CA ILE A 112 7.33 -4.13 1.68
C ILE A 112 7.97 -4.59 0.36
N LEU A 113 7.49 -4.10 -0.77
CA LEU A 113 8.05 -4.43 -2.08
C LEU A 113 9.49 -3.94 -2.23
N PHE A 114 9.78 -2.72 -1.78
CA PHE A 114 11.12 -2.15 -1.84
C PHE A 114 12.11 -2.92 -0.96
N LEU A 115 11.74 -3.22 0.29
CA LEU A 115 12.61 -3.95 1.22
C LEU A 115 12.84 -5.39 0.76
N ALA A 116 11.82 -6.06 0.23
CA ALA A 116 11.99 -7.38 -0.36
C ALA A 116 13.02 -7.36 -1.49
N TYR A 117 12.95 -6.37 -2.39
CA TYR A 117 13.95 -6.18 -3.42
C TYR A 117 15.34 -5.85 -2.86
N TYR A 118 15.41 -4.97 -1.86
CA TYR A 118 16.67 -4.59 -1.22
C TYR A 118 17.38 -5.81 -0.64
N PHE A 119 16.69 -6.62 0.15
CA PHE A 119 17.28 -7.82 0.75
C PHE A 119 17.62 -8.90 -0.28
N MET A 120 16.78 -9.09 -1.31
CA MET A 120 17.13 -10.00 -2.42
C MET A 120 18.41 -9.57 -3.13
N ARG A 121 18.60 -8.26 -3.34
CA ARG A 121 19.79 -7.74 -4.02
C ARG A 121 21.06 -7.92 -3.20
N TYR A 122 20.96 -7.91 -1.89
CA TYR A 122 22.07 -8.03 -0.95
C TYR A 122 22.08 -9.37 -0.21
N GLU A 123 21.44 -10.41 -0.74
CA GLU A 123 21.27 -11.72 -0.10
C GLU A 123 22.60 -12.30 0.41
N GLU A 124 23.66 -12.28 -0.41
CA GLU A 124 24.98 -12.79 -0.03
C GLU A 124 25.66 -11.98 1.09
N LYS A 125 25.23 -10.73 1.30
CA LYS A 125 25.80 -9.77 2.27
C LYS A 125 24.81 -9.39 3.35
N ILE A 126 23.75 -10.16 3.54
CA ILE A 126 22.66 -9.82 4.47
C ILE A 126 23.14 -9.65 5.92
N ASN A 127 24.15 -10.41 6.33
CA ASN A 127 24.78 -10.31 7.65
C ASN A 127 25.82 -9.17 7.76
N SER A 128 26.02 -8.39 6.70
CA SER A 128 26.95 -7.26 6.74
C SER A 128 26.32 -6.10 7.54
N PRO A 129 27.05 -5.50 8.50
CA PRO A 129 26.56 -4.34 9.24
C PRO A 129 26.14 -3.17 8.35
N ARG A 130 26.77 -3.02 7.17
CA ARG A 130 26.44 -1.96 6.20
C ARG A 130 25.06 -2.17 5.58
N VAL A 131 24.71 -3.41 5.23
CA VAL A 131 23.39 -3.75 4.66
C VAL A 131 22.30 -3.55 5.73
N LEU A 132 22.57 -4.00 6.95
CA LEU A 132 21.65 -3.84 8.06
C LEU A 132 21.45 -2.36 8.40
N PHE A 133 22.51 -1.58 8.56
CA PHE A 133 22.41 -0.14 8.82
C PHE A 133 21.70 0.58 7.67
N GLY A 134 22.01 0.24 6.41
CA GLY A 134 21.34 0.78 5.24
C GLY A 134 19.82 0.53 5.26
N SER A 135 19.37 -0.67 5.64
CA SER A 135 17.94 -0.97 5.75
C SER A 135 17.27 -0.14 6.84
N PHE A 136 17.90 0.06 8.00
CA PHE A 136 17.37 0.94 9.06
C PHE A 136 17.22 2.39 8.60
N VAL A 137 18.19 2.92 7.86
CA VAL A 137 18.10 4.27 7.30
C VAL A 137 16.96 4.36 6.29
N LEU A 138 16.85 3.37 5.39
CA LEU A 138 15.82 3.33 4.36
C LEU A 138 14.40 3.19 4.93
N ILE A 139 14.23 2.49 6.04
CA ILE A 139 12.96 2.40 6.77
C ILE A 139 12.72 3.67 7.59
N GLY A 140 13.77 4.20 8.20
CA GLY A 140 13.72 5.35 9.12
C GLY A 140 13.18 6.62 8.46
N ILE A 141 13.51 6.86 7.19
CA ILE A 141 13.04 8.05 6.45
C ILE A 141 11.51 8.09 6.33
N PRO A 142 10.84 7.08 5.72
CA PRO A 142 9.38 7.09 5.66
C PRO A 142 8.73 7.00 7.05
N LEU A 143 9.35 6.31 7.99
CA LEU A 143 8.87 6.23 9.37
C LEU A 143 8.82 7.61 10.03
N ALA A 144 9.88 8.41 9.90
CA ALA A 144 9.94 9.77 10.41
C ALA A 144 8.87 10.69 9.77
N LEU A 145 8.65 10.54 8.45
CA LEU A 145 7.61 11.29 7.76
C LEU A 145 6.19 10.91 8.23
N ILE A 146 5.95 9.63 8.51
CA ILE A 146 4.66 9.16 9.03
C ILE A 146 4.45 9.63 10.48
N LEU A 147 5.50 9.64 11.30
CA LEU A 147 5.46 10.21 12.65
C LEU A 147 5.14 11.70 12.63
N ALA A 148 5.69 12.45 11.68
CA ALA A 148 5.39 13.87 11.49
C ALA A 148 3.91 14.13 11.12
N GLN A 149 3.18 13.13 10.66
CA GLN A 149 1.74 13.17 10.34
C GLN A 149 0.84 12.78 11.53
N PRO A 150 1.26 12.80 12.79
CA PRO A 150 0.80 12.13 14.01
C PRO A 150 0.00 10.81 13.75
N ASN A 151 0.57 9.90 12.96
CA ASN A 151 -0.04 8.62 12.62
C ASN A 151 0.64 7.45 13.34
N LEU A 152 0.42 7.36 14.64
CA LEU A 152 1.05 6.37 15.50
C LEU A 152 0.75 4.92 15.07
N SER A 153 -0.49 4.66 14.65
CA SER A 153 -0.92 3.31 14.22
C SER A 153 -0.10 2.79 13.03
N THR A 154 0.04 3.62 11.99
CA THR A 154 0.83 3.24 10.80
C THR A 154 2.32 3.18 11.11
N THR A 155 2.81 4.04 12.01
CA THR A 155 4.20 4.02 12.46
C THR A 155 4.56 2.68 13.12
N ILE A 156 3.71 2.18 14.04
CA ILE A 156 3.92 0.90 14.73
C ILE A 156 3.89 -0.28 13.75
N VAL A 157 3.04 -0.21 12.72
CA VAL A 157 2.96 -1.30 11.73
C VAL A 157 4.18 -1.32 10.80
N LEU A 158 4.83 -0.17 10.56
CA LEU A 158 5.98 -0.07 9.68
C LEU A 158 7.32 -0.33 10.41
N ALA A 159 7.37 -0.10 11.73
CA ALA A 159 8.55 -0.31 12.57
C ALA A 159 8.80 -1.78 12.88
#